data_cdecf2123ca49a977b9fd11e9e9b956c
#
_entry.id   cdecf2123ca49a977b9fd11e9e9b956c
#
_cell.length_a   1.000
_cell.length_b   1.000
_cell.length_c   1.000
_cell.angle_alpha   90.00
_cell.angle_beta   90.00
_cell.angle_gamma   90.00
#
_symmetry.space_group_name_H-M   'P 1'
#
loop_
_entity.id
_entity.type
_entity.pdbx_description
1 polymer ?
#
loop_
_entity_poly.entity_id
_entity_poly.type
_entity_poly.pdbx_seq_one_letter_code
_entity_poly.pdbx_strand_id
1 'polypeptide(L)'
;MIEKSYFTPSEPKINPYIVKANTSSKVSSLWQMRVKNRIAYNYSSTFTSIPQKYIVEERRKSINLQKLKDLEKLEYNWNGNGAEPFTTEVLNNANYIYHNIIREPKIFPTGRKSIQFEYEKNNGDYLEFEIFHDRVEVYMEVSEEEKEITIPLINVVKRVNEVINEFFES
;
A
#
# COMPACT_ATOMS: atom_id res chain seq x y z
N MET A 1 -47.16 15.58 -26.66
CA MET A 1 -46.39 16.51 -25.85
C MET A 1 -45.45 15.64 -24.97
N ILE A 2 -44.18 15.57 -25.30
CA ILE A 2 -43.20 14.72 -24.58
C ILE A 2 -42.43 15.65 -23.69
N GLU A 3 -42.57 15.53 -22.36
CA GLU A 3 -41.77 16.28 -21.40
C GLU A 3 -40.32 15.75 -21.43
N LYS A 4 -39.40 16.64 -21.76
CA LYS A 4 -37.96 16.39 -21.61
C LYS A 4 -37.59 16.62 -20.17
N SER A 5 -37.32 15.54 -19.43
CA SER A 5 -36.67 15.63 -18.13
C SER A 5 -35.21 16.02 -18.32
N TYR A 6 -34.84 17.19 -17.86
CA TYR A 6 -33.46 17.63 -17.81
C TYR A 6 -32.76 16.92 -16.66
N PHE A 7 -31.80 16.08 -17.03
CA PHE A 7 -30.88 15.46 -16.08
C PHE A 7 -29.92 16.57 -15.60
N THR A 8 -30.08 17.04 -14.39
CA THR A 8 -29.09 17.88 -13.74
C THR A 8 -27.95 16.99 -13.25
N PRO A 9 -26.71 17.21 -13.71
CA PRO A 9 -25.56 16.49 -13.16
C PRO A 9 -25.45 16.82 -11.68
N SER A 10 -25.47 15.79 -10.82
CA SER A 10 -25.16 15.96 -9.40
C SER A 10 -23.74 16.54 -9.27
N GLU A 11 -23.60 17.59 -8.50
CA GLU A 11 -22.31 18.18 -8.17
C GLU A 11 -21.34 17.08 -7.70
N PRO A 12 -20.06 17.11 -8.12
CA PRO A 12 -19.08 16.14 -7.69
C PRO A 12 -18.96 16.26 -6.17
N LYS A 13 -19.28 15.19 -5.45
CA LYS A 13 -19.05 15.11 -4.00
C LYS A 13 -17.57 15.33 -3.76
N ILE A 14 -17.21 16.52 -3.27
CA ILE A 14 -15.83 16.86 -2.92
C ILE A 14 -15.39 15.84 -1.89
N ASN A 15 -14.36 15.09 -2.22
CA ASN A 15 -13.75 14.15 -1.28
C ASN A 15 -13.23 14.95 -0.09
N PRO A 16 -13.79 14.78 1.12
CA PRO A 16 -13.42 15.59 2.29
C PRO A 16 -11.97 15.40 2.75
N TYR A 17 -11.23 14.53 2.06
CA TYR A 17 -9.83 14.21 2.36
C TYR A 17 -8.83 14.93 1.43
N ILE A 18 -9.29 15.69 0.43
CA ILE A 18 -8.41 16.49 -0.43
C ILE A 18 -8.25 17.88 0.16
N VAL A 19 -7.24 18.08 0.96
CA VAL A 19 -6.78 19.41 1.35
C VAL A 19 -5.97 19.98 0.21
N LYS A 20 -6.49 20.98 -0.50
CA LYS A 20 -5.71 21.76 -1.47
C LYS A 20 -4.58 22.45 -0.73
N ALA A 21 -3.35 22.20 -1.13
CA ALA A 21 -2.12 22.62 -0.46
C ALA A 21 -1.90 24.15 -0.40
N ASN A 22 -2.84 24.99 -0.90
CA ASN A 22 -2.64 26.44 -1.05
C ASN A 22 -3.73 27.32 -0.46
N THR A 23 -4.56 26.85 0.45
CA THR A 23 -5.48 27.75 1.14
C THR A 23 -5.29 27.63 2.65
N SER A 24 -4.82 28.70 3.24
CA SER A 24 -4.89 28.92 4.67
C SER A 24 -6.33 28.81 5.11
N SER A 25 -6.62 27.93 6.03
CA SER A 25 -7.83 27.85 6.82
C SER A 25 -8.78 26.67 6.55
N LYS A 26 -9.02 25.97 7.61
CA LYS A 26 -10.10 25.02 7.89
C LYS A 26 -10.00 23.64 7.23
N VAL A 27 -9.21 22.81 7.86
CA VAL A 27 -9.33 21.34 7.78
C VAL A 27 -10.72 20.94 8.27
N SER A 28 -11.43 20.08 7.51
CA SER A 28 -12.76 19.63 7.90
C SER A 28 -12.75 18.87 9.23
N SER A 29 -13.86 18.96 9.99
CA SER A 29 -14.00 18.33 11.31
C SER A 29 -13.77 16.80 11.30
N LEU A 30 -14.11 16.13 10.19
CA LEU A 30 -13.89 14.69 10.00
C LEU A 30 -12.40 14.33 9.83
N TRP A 31 -11.65 15.18 9.16
CA TRP A 31 -10.22 14.99 9.01
C TRP A 31 -9.50 15.19 10.34
N GLN A 32 -9.93 16.17 11.11
CA GLN A 32 -9.44 16.42 12.47
C GLN A 32 -9.69 15.25 13.42
N MET A 33 -10.84 14.56 13.32
CA MET A 33 -11.12 13.37 14.14
C MET A 33 -10.20 12.17 13.79
N ARG A 34 -9.90 11.97 12.52
CA ARG A 34 -9.05 10.85 12.08
C ARG A 34 -7.58 11.03 12.45
N VAL A 35 -7.11 12.27 12.45
CA VAL A 35 -5.76 12.63 12.89
C VAL A 35 -5.67 12.58 14.41
N LYS A 36 -6.71 13.00 15.15
CA LYS A 36 -6.76 12.95 16.62
C LYS A 36 -6.56 11.56 17.21
N ASN A 37 -7.04 10.51 16.54
CA ASN A 37 -6.91 9.13 17.04
C ASN A 37 -5.50 8.54 16.89
N ARG A 38 -4.60 9.23 16.17
CA ARG A 38 -3.20 8.76 15.98
C ARG A 38 -2.15 9.69 16.57
N ILE A 39 -2.50 10.98 16.78
CA ILE A 39 -1.54 11.97 17.27
C ILE A 39 -2.31 12.89 18.22
N ALA A 40 -1.95 12.91 19.49
CA ALA A 40 -2.50 13.85 20.45
C ALA A 40 -2.06 15.28 20.09
N TYR A 41 -2.91 16.03 19.41
CA TYR A 41 -2.67 17.45 19.17
C TYR A 41 -3.24 18.27 20.33
N ASN A 42 -2.36 18.89 21.09
CA ASN A 42 -2.76 20.01 21.92
C ASN A 42 -3.10 21.18 21.00
N TYR A 43 -4.36 21.58 20.98
CA TYR A 43 -4.83 22.75 20.27
C TYR A 43 -4.28 24.02 20.94
N SER A 44 -3.08 24.42 20.57
CA SER A 44 -2.70 25.82 20.60
C SER A 44 -2.85 26.36 19.17
N SER A 45 -3.28 27.58 19.02
CA SER A 45 -3.71 28.25 17.79
C SER A 45 -2.64 28.44 16.71
N THR A 46 -1.56 27.65 16.73
CA THR A 46 -0.53 27.62 15.70
C THR A 46 -0.80 26.46 14.74
N PHE A 47 -1.22 26.78 13.56
CA PHE A 47 -1.42 25.87 12.45
C PHE A 47 -0.07 25.27 12.02
N THR A 48 0.30 24.12 12.55
CA THR A 48 1.45 23.38 12.05
C THR A 48 1.02 22.62 10.80
N SER A 49 1.59 22.98 9.66
CA SER A 49 1.40 22.23 8.41
C SER A 49 1.84 20.78 8.63
N ILE A 50 1.00 19.82 8.20
CA ILE A 50 1.39 18.41 8.23
C ILE A 50 2.63 18.25 7.34
N PRO A 51 3.72 17.69 7.85
CA PRO A 51 4.90 17.48 7.04
C PRO A 51 4.56 16.71 5.76
N GLN A 52 5.06 17.17 4.63
CA GLN A 52 4.83 16.58 3.30
C GLN A 52 5.08 15.06 3.28
N LYS A 53 6.03 14.58 4.07
CA LYS A 53 6.35 13.15 4.23
C LYS A 53 5.13 12.31 4.64
N TYR A 54 4.34 12.76 5.62
CA TYR A 54 3.14 12.02 6.07
C TYR A 54 2.04 11.97 5.01
N ILE A 55 1.89 13.06 4.24
CA ILE A 55 0.91 13.09 3.13
C ILE A 55 1.30 12.07 2.05
N VAL A 56 2.58 11.96 1.75
CA VAL A 56 3.09 11.00 0.75
C VAL A 56 2.91 9.56 1.23
N GLU A 57 3.21 9.26 2.50
CA GLU A 57 3.02 7.93 3.08
C GLU A 57 1.55 7.49 3.10
N GLU A 58 0.65 8.32 3.56
CA GLU A 58 -0.80 8.02 3.55
C GLU A 58 -1.32 7.80 2.13
N ARG A 59 -0.83 8.55 1.15
CA ARG A 59 -1.19 8.38 -0.26
C ARG A 59 -0.69 7.06 -0.82
N ARG A 60 0.56 6.66 -0.54
CA ARG A 60 1.13 5.37 -0.95
C ARG A 60 0.32 4.22 -0.36
N LYS A 61 0.03 4.27 0.93
CA LYS A 61 -0.79 3.29 1.62
C LYS A 61 -2.18 3.15 1.00
N SER A 62 -2.83 4.25 0.65
CA SER A 62 -4.13 4.22 -0.04
C SER A 62 -4.04 3.56 -1.43
N ILE A 63 -2.98 3.84 -2.19
CA ILE A 63 -2.73 3.23 -3.50
C ILE A 63 -2.51 1.72 -3.38
N ASN A 64 -1.68 1.28 -2.44
CA ASN A 64 -1.39 -0.13 -2.25
C ASN A 64 -2.60 -0.93 -1.78
N LEU A 65 -3.42 -0.37 -0.87
CA LEU A 65 -4.69 -0.99 -0.48
C LEU A 65 -5.66 -1.14 -1.66
N GLN A 66 -5.67 -0.17 -2.57
CA GLN A 66 -6.48 -0.27 -3.78
C GLN A 66 -5.93 -1.34 -4.73
N LYS A 67 -4.60 -1.40 -4.92
CA LYS A 67 -3.96 -2.46 -5.72
C LYS A 67 -4.32 -3.85 -5.19
N LEU A 68 -4.18 -4.12 -3.90
CA LEU A 68 -4.53 -5.42 -3.31
C LEU A 68 -5.99 -5.80 -3.58
N LYS A 69 -6.94 -4.86 -3.48
CA LYS A 69 -8.35 -5.08 -3.84
C LYS A 69 -8.56 -5.34 -5.32
N ASP A 70 -7.73 -4.73 -6.18
CA ASP A 70 -7.85 -4.94 -7.62
C ASP A 70 -7.27 -6.29 -8.05
N LEU A 71 -6.27 -6.83 -7.31
CA LEU A 71 -5.76 -8.19 -7.52
C LEU A 71 -6.84 -9.26 -7.28
N GLU A 72 -7.79 -9.03 -6.36
CA GLU A 72 -8.93 -9.94 -6.11
C GLU A 72 -9.87 -10.09 -7.30
N LYS A 73 -9.84 -9.13 -8.26
CA LYS A 73 -10.73 -9.10 -9.43
C LYS A 73 -10.09 -9.63 -10.69
N LEU A 74 -8.81 -10.04 -10.62
CA LEU A 74 -8.11 -10.54 -11.79
C LEU A 74 -8.65 -11.92 -12.17
N GLU A 75 -9.02 -12.05 -13.45
CA GLU A 75 -9.54 -13.28 -14.04
C GLU A 75 -8.45 -14.05 -14.79
N TYR A 76 -8.78 -15.24 -15.28
CA TYR A 76 -7.88 -16.02 -16.11
C TYR A 76 -7.31 -15.20 -17.27
N ASN A 77 -6.01 -15.36 -17.52
CA ASN A 77 -5.26 -14.68 -18.58
C ASN A 77 -5.11 -13.15 -18.40
N TRP A 78 -5.21 -12.67 -17.15
CA TRP A 78 -5.09 -11.23 -16.82
C TRP A 78 -3.77 -10.58 -17.31
N ASN A 79 -2.71 -11.38 -17.49
CA ASN A 79 -1.41 -10.90 -18.01
C ASN A 79 -1.23 -11.14 -19.52
N GLY A 80 -2.22 -11.71 -20.23
CA GLY A 80 -2.14 -12.06 -21.64
C GLY A 80 -1.31 -13.32 -21.95
N ASN A 81 -0.76 -14.00 -20.92
CA ASN A 81 0.11 -15.17 -21.04
C ASN A 81 -0.43 -16.41 -20.29
N GLY A 82 -1.75 -16.47 -20.08
CA GLY A 82 -2.42 -17.59 -19.45
C GLY A 82 -2.29 -17.64 -17.93
N ALA A 83 -1.99 -16.52 -17.26
CA ALA A 83 -1.93 -16.51 -15.80
C ALA A 83 -3.30 -16.79 -15.19
N GLU A 84 -3.29 -17.65 -14.16
CA GLU A 84 -4.46 -17.98 -13.35
C GLU A 84 -4.79 -16.82 -12.39
N PRO A 85 -6.06 -16.67 -11.96
CA PRO A 85 -6.43 -15.78 -10.88
C PRO A 85 -5.72 -16.17 -9.57
N PHE A 86 -5.58 -15.20 -8.67
CA PHE A 86 -5.01 -15.47 -7.35
C PHE A 86 -5.97 -16.28 -6.48
N THR A 87 -5.43 -17.22 -5.72
CA THR A 87 -6.22 -17.94 -4.74
C THR A 87 -6.49 -17.07 -3.51
N THR A 88 -7.57 -17.40 -2.78
CA THR A 88 -7.93 -16.70 -1.54
C THR A 88 -6.79 -16.72 -0.51
N GLU A 89 -6.03 -17.83 -0.46
CA GLU A 89 -4.90 -17.98 0.47
C GLU A 89 -3.79 -16.97 0.17
N VAL A 90 -3.39 -16.83 -1.11
CA VAL A 90 -2.37 -15.86 -1.52
C VAL A 90 -2.81 -14.44 -1.21
N LEU A 91 -4.06 -14.08 -1.55
CA LEU A 91 -4.63 -12.77 -1.27
C LEU A 91 -4.68 -12.48 0.24
N ASN A 92 -5.10 -13.45 1.04
CA ASN A 92 -5.13 -13.32 2.50
C ASN A 92 -3.74 -13.15 3.10
N ASN A 93 -2.76 -13.94 2.63
CA ASN A 93 -1.37 -13.84 3.08
C ASN A 93 -0.79 -12.46 2.76
N ALA A 94 -0.96 -11.99 1.52
CA ALA A 94 -0.49 -10.68 1.10
C ALA A 94 -1.16 -9.54 1.90
N ASN A 95 -2.48 -9.58 2.09
CA ASN A 95 -3.20 -8.62 2.90
C ASN A 95 -2.74 -8.64 4.37
N TYR A 96 -2.58 -9.82 4.97
CA TYR A 96 -2.12 -9.97 6.34
C TYR A 96 -0.71 -9.40 6.53
N ILE A 97 0.24 -9.75 5.66
CA ILE A 97 1.60 -9.22 5.69
C ILE A 97 1.58 -7.71 5.52
N TYR A 98 0.90 -7.21 4.47
CA TYR A 98 0.83 -5.78 4.15
C TYR A 98 0.33 -4.93 5.33
N HIS A 99 -0.69 -5.39 6.06
CA HIS A 99 -1.23 -4.62 7.19
C HIS A 99 -0.30 -4.56 8.40
N ASN A 100 0.72 -5.42 8.46
CA ASN A 100 1.60 -5.59 9.61
C ASN A 100 3.08 -5.28 9.31
N ILE A 101 3.44 -4.91 8.08
CA ILE A 101 4.82 -4.51 7.75
C ILE A 101 5.11 -3.07 8.16
N ILE A 102 6.39 -2.80 8.42
CA ILE A 102 6.87 -1.51 8.95
C ILE A 102 7.15 -0.46 7.88
N ARG A 103 7.25 -0.86 6.60
CA ARG A 103 7.52 0.04 5.46
C ARG A 103 6.63 -0.30 4.28
N GLU A 104 6.23 0.73 3.53
CA GLU A 104 5.39 0.60 2.34
C GLU A 104 6.18 0.05 1.15
N PRO A 105 5.80 -1.12 0.57
CA PRO A 105 6.43 -1.70 -0.61
C PRO A 105 5.87 -1.11 -1.91
N LYS A 106 6.52 -1.42 -3.03
CA LYS A 106 5.84 -1.50 -4.33
C LYS A 106 5.18 -2.89 -4.43
N ILE A 107 3.93 -2.97 -4.91
CA ILE A 107 3.18 -4.23 -5.00
C ILE A 107 2.93 -4.58 -6.46
N PHE A 108 3.21 -5.84 -6.82
CA PHE A 108 3.02 -6.37 -8.16
C PHE A 108 2.41 -7.77 -8.16
N PRO A 109 1.53 -8.09 -9.12
CA PRO A 109 1.12 -9.46 -9.38
C PRO A 109 2.20 -10.21 -10.19
N THR A 110 2.42 -11.48 -9.92
CA THR A 110 3.30 -12.32 -10.73
C THR A 110 2.53 -13.39 -11.50
N GLY A 111 3.09 -13.85 -12.62
CA GLY A 111 2.54 -15.00 -13.38
C GLY A 111 2.71 -16.35 -12.67
N ARG A 112 3.43 -16.39 -11.54
CA ARG A 112 3.70 -17.60 -10.73
C ARG A 112 2.61 -17.88 -9.68
N LYS A 113 1.46 -17.21 -9.75
CA LYS A 113 0.37 -17.29 -8.76
C LYS A 113 0.77 -16.73 -7.38
N SER A 114 1.63 -15.72 -7.35
CA SER A 114 2.16 -15.05 -6.16
C SER A 114 2.02 -13.54 -6.26
N ILE A 115 2.11 -12.86 -5.14
CA ILE A 115 2.11 -11.40 -5.06
C ILE A 115 3.48 -10.97 -4.55
N GLN A 116 4.08 -10.00 -5.26
CA GLN A 116 5.42 -9.51 -5.01
C GLN A 116 5.37 -8.17 -4.29
N PHE A 117 6.18 -8.04 -3.22
CA PHE A 117 6.43 -6.80 -2.51
C PHE A 117 7.89 -6.41 -2.69
N GLU A 118 8.14 -5.24 -3.27
CA GLU A 118 9.48 -4.77 -3.62
C GLU A 118 9.89 -3.53 -2.83
N TYR A 119 11.18 -3.46 -2.54
CA TYR A 119 11.87 -2.30 -2.01
C TYR A 119 13.15 -2.07 -2.81
N GLU A 120 13.47 -0.81 -3.07
CA GLU A 120 14.65 -0.40 -3.81
C GLU A 120 15.26 0.82 -3.13
N LYS A 121 16.58 0.82 -2.94
CA LYS A 121 17.34 1.96 -2.45
C LYS A 121 17.91 2.76 -3.63
N ASN A 122 18.29 4.01 -3.37
CA ASN A 122 18.85 4.90 -4.39
C ASN A 122 20.21 4.43 -4.94
N ASN A 123 20.92 3.58 -4.21
CA ASN A 123 22.21 2.99 -4.60
C ASN A 123 22.05 1.73 -5.47
N GLY A 124 20.81 1.29 -5.74
CA GLY A 124 20.51 0.10 -6.52
C GLY A 124 20.30 -1.16 -5.69
N ASP A 125 20.51 -1.14 -4.38
CA ASP A 125 20.16 -2.28 -3.52
C ASP A 125 18.68 -2.63 -3.68
N TYR A 126 18.35 -3.92 -3.70
CA TYR A 126 17.03 -4.43 -4.00
C TYR A 126 16.60 -5.51 -3.00
N LEU A 127 15.33 -5.48 -2.63
CA LEU A 127 14.71 -6.48 -1.76
C LEU A 127 13.32 -6.83 -2.30
N GLU A 128 13.05 -8.11 -2.43
CA GLU A 128 11.79 -8.65 -2.89
C GLU A 128 11.26 -9.72 -1.95
N PHE A 129 9.97 -9.70 -1.72
CA PHE A 129 9.20 -10.76 -1.08
C PHE A 129 8.18 -11.29 -2.07
N GLU A 130 8.29 -12.54 -2.48
CA GLU A 130 7.29 -13.22 -3.30
C GLU A 130 6.39 -14.07 -2.41
N ILE A 131 5.12 -13.67 -2.29
CA ILE A 131 4.15 -14.23 -1.34
C ILE A 131 3.32 -15.30 -2.03
N PHE A 132 3.49 -16.54 -1.60
CA PHE A 132 2.74 -17.71 -2.06
C PHE A 132 1.63 -18.11 -1.06
N HIS A 133 0.89 -19.16 -1.40
CA HIS A 133 -0.17 -19.69 -0.53
C HIS A 133 0.38 -20.36 0.74
N ASP A 134 1.62 -20.83 0.74
CA ASP A 134 2.24 -21.66 1.79
C ASP A 134 3.56 -21.10 2.37
N ARG A 135 4.15 -20.09 1.71
CA ARG A 135 5.45 -19.52 2.09
C ARG A 135 5.65 -18.12 1.52
N VAL A 136 6.72 -17.48 1.95
CA VAL A 136 7.27 -16.28 1.33
C VAL A 136 8.70 -16.57 0.89
N GLU A 137 8.99 -16.37 -0.38
CA GLU A 137 10.34 -16.38 -0.93
C GLU A 137 10.90 -14.97 -0.87
N VAL A 138 12.16 -14.82 -0.50
CA VAL A 138 12.85 -13.53 -0.36
C VAL A 138 14.09 -13.55 -1.23
N TYR A 139 14.23 -12.54 -2.05
CA TYR A 139 15.47 -12.22 -2.74
C TYR A 139 15.95 -10.84 -2.25
N MET A 140 17.22 -10.76 -1.89
CA MET A 140 17.84 -9.52 -1.43
C MET A 140 19.21 -9.39 -2.09
N GLU A 141 19.46 -8.23 -2.69
CA GLU A 141 20.75 -7.83 -3.26
C GLU A 141 21.21 -6.54 -2.58
N VAL A 142 22.36 -6.59 -1.92
CA VAL A 142 22.97 -5.46 -1.22
C VAL A 142 24.46 -5.42 -1.59
N SER A 143 24.91 -4.31 -2.18
CA SER A 143 26.31 -4.14 -2.57
C SER A 143 26.85 -5.29 -3.43
N GLU A 144 26.06 -5.75 -4.40
CA GLU A 144 26.35 -6.87 -5.32
C GLU A 144 26.40 -8.26 -4.62
N GLU A 145 26.04 -8.36 -3.35
CA GLU A 145 25.87 -9.63 -2.65
C GLU A 145 24.40 -10.06 -2.68
N GLU A 146 24.14 -11.25 -3.18
CA GLU A 146 22.79 -11.84 -3.29
C GLU A 146 22.51 -12.79 -2.12
N LYS A 147 21.26 -12.75 -1.64
CA LYS A 147 20.77 -13.61 -0.57
C LYS A 147 19.35 -14.08 -0.88
N GLU A 148 19.12 -15.39 -0.85
CA GLU A 148 17.79 -15.98 -0.96
C GLU A 148 17.37 -16.65 0.35
N ILE A 149 16.12 -16.46 0.74
CA ILE A 149 15.56 -17.02 1.99
C ILE A 149 14.15 -17.50 1.71
N THR A 150 13.76 -18.62 2.29
CA THR A 150 12.36 -19.05 2.37
C THR A 150 11.84 -18.87 3.79
N ILE A 151 10.75 -18.13 3.92
CA ILE A 151 10.08 -17.85 5.21
C ILE A 151 8.77 -18.66 5.26
N PRO A 152 8.60 -19.57 6.23
CA PRO A 152 7.31 -20.23 6.45
C PRO A 152 6.28 -19.24 6.99
N LEU A 153 4.98 -19.49 6.77
CA LEU A 153 3.91 -18.59 7.20
C LEU A 153 3.81 -18.44 8.72
N ILE A 154 4.34 -19.40 9.47
CA ILE A 154 4.43 -19.27 10.94
C ILE A 154 5.37 -18.12 11.32
N ASN A 155 4.86 -17.14 12.06
CA ASN A 155 5.60 -15.91 12.44
C ASN A 155 6.09 -15.07 11.23
N VAL A 156 5.43 -15.19 10.07
CA VAL A 156 5.84 -14.56 8.81
C VAL A 156 6.05 -13.05 8.95
N VAL A 157 5.14 -12.33 9.60
CA VAL A 157 5.23 -10.88 9.80
C VAL A 157 6.49 -10.48 10.56
N LYS A 158 6.83 -11.22 11.63
CA LYS A 158 8.04 -10.97 12.40
C LYS A 158 9.28 -11.13 11.52
N ARG A 159 9.36 -12.24 10.77
CA ARG A 159 10.51 -12.54 9.90
C ARG A 159 10.63 -11.56 8.73
N VAL A 160 9.52 -11.19 8.10
CA VAL A 160 9.50 -10.17 7.03
C VAL A 160 9.98 -8.82 7.55
N ASN A 161 9.52 -8.38 8.72
CA ASN A 161 9.97 -7.11 9.31
C ASN A 161 11.45 -7.14 9.75
N GLU A 162 11.97 -8.30 10.21
CA GLU A 162 13.41 -8.46 10.48
C GLU A 162 14.24 -8.28 9.21
N VAL A 163 13.83 -8.88 8.08
CA VAL A 163 14.51 -8.74 6.79
C VAL A 163 14.41 -7.30 6.25
N ILE A 164 13.26 -6.64 6.39
CA ILE A 164 13.11 -5.23 6.01
C ILE A 164 14.08 -4.35 6.81
N ASN A 165 14.19 -4.57 8.12
CA ASN A 165 15.15 -3.83 8.94
C ASN A 165 16.59 -4.11 8.52
N GLU A 166 16.99 -5.40 8.36
CA GLU A 166 18.31 -5.78 7.86
C GLU A 166 18.66 -5.05 6.56
N PHE A 167 17.73 -5.02 5.60
CA PHE A 167 17.93 -4.35 4.32
C PHE A 167 18.12 -2.84 4.44
N PHE A 168 17.38 -2.15 5.30
CA PHE A 168 17.47 -0.69 5.42
C PHE A 168 18.53 -0.20 6.41
N GLU A 169 19.10 -1.09 7.23
CA GLU A 169 20.20 -0.82 8.15
C GLU A 169 21.58 -1.16 7.54
N SER A 170 21.62 -1.89 6.44
CA SER A 170 22.81 -2.26 5.66
C SER A 170 23.42 -1.09 4.86
#